data_44c85755e92f9cc34b851735c3aba944
#
_entry.id   44c85755e92f9cc34b851735c3aba944
#
_cell.length_a   1.000
_cell.length_b   1.000
_cell.length_c   1.000
_cell.angle_alpha   90.00
_cell.angle_beta   90.00
_cell.angle_gamma   90.00
#
_symmetry.space_group_name_H-M   'P 1'
#
loop_
_entity.id
_entity.type
_entity.pdbx_description
1 polymer ?
#
loop_
_entity_poly.entity_id
_entity_poly.type
_entity_poly.pdbx_seq_one_letter_code
_entity_poly.pdbx_strand_id
1 'polypeptide(L)'
;DACQRGRADGEVLALLREYGISGRLTFSNSLLRAQHLADPQCNALCEQFAKAGSVPNGVIVHSDLLADYLQQRWPELYLVSSTTKVLTDFTLLRQELAKPQFRYVVPDFRLNPALEQLRTLPPEQKAKVEFLCNECCWFGCTERKRCYETVSRQNLGEDCPDHRCAAPDAAGGYRFSKAMRSPGFIGTNDI
;
A
#
# COMPACT_ATOMS: atom_id res chain seq x y z
N ASP A 1 -12.68 0.48 8.27
CA ASP A 1 -13.29 1.71 8.84
C ASP A 1 -12.96 3.02 8.11
N ALA A 2 -12.35 2.98 6.92
CA ALA A 2 -12.14 4.19 6.11
C ALA A 2 -13.45 4.79 5.56
N CYS A 3 -14.51 3.99 5.47
CA CYS A 3 -15.81 4.41 4.93
C CYS A 3 -16.76 5.12 5.92
N GLN A 4 -16.42 5.26 7.19
CA GLN A 4 -17.33 5.83 8.19
C GLN A 4 -17.27 7.36 8.37
N ARG A 5 -16.46 8.11 7.61
CA ARG A 5 -16.18 9.54 7.87
C ARG A 5 -16.62 10.50 6.77
N GLY A 6 -17.77 10.32 6.17
CA GLY A 6 -18.24 11.12 5.03
C GLY A 6 -18.35 12.65 5.21
N ARG A 7 -18.12 13.23 6.41
CA ARG A 7 -17.98 14.67 6.61
C ARG A 7 -16.55 15.17 6.54
N ALA A 8 -15.58 14.34 6.95
CA ALA A 8 -14.16 14.69 6.91
C ALA A 8 -13.59 14.68 5.47
N ASP A 9 -14.20 13.93 4.56
CA ASP A 9 -13.68 13.74 3.21
C ASP A 9 -13.70 15.04 2.39
N GLY A 10 -14.76 15.85 2.54
CA GLY A 10 -14.86 17.14 1.85
C GLY A 10 -13.82 18.17 2.30
N GLU A 11 -13.54 18.23 3.61
CA GLU A 11 -12.52 19.12 4.17
C GLU A 11 -11.10 18.67 3.77
N VAL A 12 -10.83 17.37 3.80
CA VAL A 12 -9.55 16.80 3.36
C VAL A 12 -9.30 17.11 1.88
N LEU A 13 -10.30 16.89 1.02
CA LEU A 13 -10.18 17.20 -0.41
C LEU A 13 -9.99 18.71 -0.66
N ALA A 14 -10.62 19.58 0.13
CA ALA A 14 -10.42 21.02 0.03
C ALA A 14 -8.96 21.40 0.37
N LEU A 15 -8.40 20.84 1.45
CA LEU A 15 -6.99 21.05 1.82
C LEU A 15 -6.03 20.52 0.76
N LEU A 16 -6.26 19.31 0.24
CA LEU A 16 -5.43 18.74 -0.83
C LEU A 16 -5.39 19.64 -2.07
N ARG A 17 -6.53 20.23 -2.42
CA ARG A 17 -6.64 21.20 -3.54
C ARG A 17 -5.90 22.51 -3.23
N GLU A 18 -6.13 23.06 -2.06
CA GLU A 18 -5.53 24.33 -1.63
C GLU A 18 -4.01 24.27 -1.66
N TYR A 19 -3.44 23.17 -1.18
CA TYR A 19 -1.99 22.98 -1.11
C TYR A 19 -1.37 22.25 -2.31
N GLY A 20 -2.17 21.86 -3.32
CA GLY A 20 -1.69 21.13 -4.48
C GLY A 20 -1.08 19.77 -4.13
N ILE A 21 -1.64 19.07 -3.14
CA ILE A 21 -1.15 17.78 -2.65
C ILE A 21 -1.97 16.64 -3.22
N SER A 22 -1.29 15.61 -3.73
CA SER A 22 -1.92 14.36 -4.17
C SER A 22 -2.35 13.52 -2.98
N GLY A 23 -3.63 13.17 -2.91
CA GLY A 23 -4.16 12.21 -1.94
C GLY A 23 -4.17 10.78 -2.49
N ARG A 24 -4.09 9.79 -1.60
CA ARG A 24 -4.19 8.36 -1.96
C ARG A 24 -5.22 7.65 -1.10
N LEU A 25 -6.20 7.03 -1.73
CA LEU A 25 -7.09 6.07 -1.08
C LEU A 25 -6.35 4.76 -0.86
N THR A 26 -6.60 4.08 0.26
CA THR A 26 -5.97 2.80 0.56
C THR A 26 -6.99 1.67 0.51
N PHE A 27 -6.97 0.89 -0.57
CA PHE A 27 -7.83 -0.28 -0.81
C PHE A 27 -6.98 -1.54 -0.96
N SER A 28 -6.21 -1.84 0.10
CA SER A 28 -5.18 -2.87 0.11
C SER A 28 -5.65 -4.23 0.64
N ASN A 29 -6.97 -4.48 0.67
CA ASN A 29 -7.51 -5.78 1.04
C ASN A 29 -7.06 -6.86 0.03
N SER A 30 -6.46 -7.96 0.53
CA SER A 30 -5.87 -9.01 -0.30
C SER A 30 -6.86 -10.06 -0.79
N LEU A 31 -8.10 -10.04 -0.30
CA LEU A 31 -9.10 -11.09 -0.51
C LEU A 31 -10.35 -10.58 -1.24
N LEU A 32 -10.23 -9.46 -1.97
CA LEU A 32 -11.34 -8.91 -2.74
C LEU A 32 -11.82 -9.88 -3.83
N ARG A 33 -13.15 -9.92 -3.99
CA ARG A 33 -13.86 -10.65 -5.04
C ARG A 33 -14.71 -9.68 -5.85
N ALA A 34 -15.20 -10.08 -7.01
CA ALA A 34 -15.98 -9.23 -7.92
C ALA A 34 -17.17 -8.54 -7.24
N GLN A 35 -17.85 -9.23 -6.31
CA GLN A 35 -18.98 -8.64 -5.57
C GLN A 35 -18.61 -7.43 -4.72
N HIS A 36 -17.36 -7.35 -4.26
CA HIS A 36 -16.89 -6.24 -3.42
C HIS A 36 -16.62 -4.96 -4.24
N LEU A 37 -16.48 -5.08 -5.57
CA LEU A 37 -16.27 -3.92 -6.45
C LEU A 37 -17.52 -3.03 -6.54
N ALA A 38 -18.69 -3.56 -6.19
CA ALA A 38 -19.95 -2.82 -6.23
C ALA A 38 -20.22 -1.99 -4.96
N ASP A 39 -19.25 -1.90 -4.02
CA ASP A 39 -19.43 -1.11 -2.79
C ASP A 39 -19.70 0.36 -3.12
N PRO A 40 -20.87 0.91 -2.73
CA PRO A 40 -21.26 2.25 -3.15
C PRO A 40 -20.45 3.36 -2.47
N GLN A 41 -19.96 3.14 -1.24
CA GLN A 41 -19.19 4.13 -0.50
C GLN A 41 -17.78 4.23 -1.06
N CYS A 42 -17.12 3.08 -1.30
CA CYS A 42 -15.80 3.05 -1.93
C CYS A 42 -15.84 3.65 -3.35
N ASN A 43 -16.88 3.37 -4.12
CA ASN A 43 -17.06 3.93 -5.45
C ASN A 43 -17.30 5.45 -5.42
N ALA A 44 -18.07 5.95 -4.45
CA ALA A 44 -18.30 7.39 -4.27
C ALA A 44 -16.99 8.12 -3.89
N LEU A 45 -16.14 7.52 -3.05
CA LEU A 45 -14.82 8.06 -2.72
C LEU A 45 -13.91 8.12 -3.96
N CYS A 46 -13.86 7.06 -4.76
CA CYS A 46 -13.10 7.07 -6.01
C CYS A 46 -13.55 8.19 -6.95
N GLU A 47 -14.87 8.36 -7.11
CA GLU A 47 -15.45 9.43 -7.93
C GLU A 47 -15.04 10.83 -7.44
N GLN A 48 -15.06 11.06 -6.12
CA GLN A 48 -14.64 12.33 -5.52
C GLN A 48 -13.16 12.60 -5.73
N PHE A 49 -12.30 11.58 -5.51
CA PHE A 49 -10.86 11.70 -5.68
C PHE A 49 -10.44 11.85 -7.14
N ALA A 50 -11.13 11.18 -8.07
CA ALA A 50 -10.90 11.35 -9.51
C ALA A 50 -11.18 12.77 -10.00
N LYS A 51 -12.20 13.42 -9.44
CA LYS A 51 -12.60 14.80 -9.79
C LYS A 51 -11.87 15.87 -9.01
N ALA A 52 -11.12 15.52 -7.98
CA ALA A 52 -10.53 16.47 -7.05
C ALA A 52 -9.17 16.99 -7.50
N GLY A 53 -9.15 18.29 -7.86
CA GLY A 53 -7.91 19.08 -7.92
C GLY A 53 -7.17 19.05 -9.25
N SER A 54 -6.10 19.86 -9.30
CA SER A 54 -5.19 19.99 -10.44
C SER A 54 -4.05 18.94 -10.41
N VAL A 55 -3.84 18.31 -9.25
CA VAL A 55 -2.85 17.26 -9.06
C VAL A 55 -3.55 15.91 -9.06
N PRO A 56 -3.12 14.93 -9.87
CA PRO A 56 -3.73 13.61 -9.88
C PRO A 56 -3.67 12.94 -8.51
N ASN A 57 -4.80 12.36 -8.08
CA ASN A 57 -4.88 11.52 -6.90
C ASN A 57 -4.65 10.05 -7.25
N GLY A 58 -4.46 9.20 -6.25
CA GLY A 58 -4.17 7.80 -6.48
C GLY A 58 -4.91 6.83 -5.57
N VAL A 59 -4.76 5.55 -5.88
CA VAL A 59 -5.28 4.45 -5.06
C VAL A 59 -4.19 3.42 -4.82
N ILE A 60 -3.99 3.05 -3.57
CA ILE A 60 -3.11 1.96 -3.18
C ILE A 60 -3.92 0.66 -3.21
N VAL A 61 -3.51 -0.29 -4.03
CA VAL A 61 -4.27 -1.54 -4.26
C VAL A 61 -3.40 -2.78 -4.06
N HIS A 62 -4.01 -3.84 -3.53
CA HIS A 62 -3.43 -5.19 -3.51
C HIS A 62 -3.92 -6.03 -4.69
N SER A 63 -5.22 -6.01 -4.93
CA SER A 63 -5.90 -6.88 -5.90
C SER A 63 -5.73 -6.35 -7.33
N ASP A 64 -5.24 -7.19 -8.24
CA ASP A 64 -5.17 -6.86 -9.66
C ASP A 64 -6.60 -6.71 -10.25
N LEU A 65 -7.57 -7.49 -9.75
CA LEU A 65 -9.00 -7.32 -10.11
C LEU A 65 -9.50 -5.90 -9.81
N LEU A 66 -9.15 -5.36 -8.64
CA LEU A 66 -9.51 -3.99 -8.28
C LEU A 66 -8.74 -2.98 -9.14
N ALA A 67 -7.47 -3.24 -9.44
CA ALA A 67 -6.66 -2.37 -10.30
C ALA A 67 -7.29 -2.23 -11.69
N ASP A 68 -7.68 -3.32 -12.31
CA ASP A 68 -8.35 -3.34 -13.61
C ASP A 68 -9.68 -2.59 -13.59
N TYR A 69 -10.48 -2.81 -12.53
CA TYR A 69 -11.75 -2.12 -12.34
C TYR A 69 -11.57 -0.60 -12.22
N LEU A 70 -10.60 -0.15 -11.43
CA LEU A 70 -10.32 1.28 -11.23
C LEU A 70 -9.83 1.95 -12.51
N GLN A 71 -8.93 1.30 -13.26
CA GLN A 71 -8.44 1.83 -14.54
C GLN A 71 -9.54 2.02 -15.58
N GLN A 72 -10.50 1.09 -15.63
CA GLN A 72 -11.62 1.19 -16.55
C GLN A 72 -12.60 2.29 -16.17
N ARG A 73 -12.81 2.52 -14.88
CA ARG A 73 -13.85 3.41 -14.39
C ARG A 73 -13.39 4.82 -14.06
N TRP A 74 -12.16 4.96 -13.55
CA TRP A 74 -11.54 6.24 -13.16
C TRP A 74 -10.07 6.27 -13.61
N PRO A 75 -9.82 6.39 -14.92
CA PRO A 75 -8.46 6.41 -15.47
C PRO A 75 -7.62 7.61 -15.00
N GLU A 76 -8.26 8.64 -14.41
CA GLU A 76 -7.58 9.79 -13.83
C GLU A 76 -6.84 9.45 -12.52
N LEU A 77 -7.25 8.37 -11.83
CA LEU A 77 -6.59 7.91 -10.63
C LEU A 77 -5.36 7.07 -10.98
N TYR A 78 -4.19 7.48 -10.51
CA TYR A 78 -3.04 6.60 -10.64
C TYR A 78 -3.06 5.48 -9.60
N LEU A 79 -2.46 4.34 -9.94
CA LEU A 79 -2.43 3.17 -9.07
C LEU A 79 -1.05 2.98 -8.44
N VAL A 80 -1.07 2.54 -7.18
CA VAL A 80 0.11 2.16 -6.41
C VAL A 80 -0.04 0.70 -5.99
N SER A 81 0.92 -0.14 -6.36
CA SER A 81 0.96 -1.52 -5.89
C SER A 81 1.36 -1.56 -4.42
N SER A 82 0.48 -2.15 -3.59
CA SER A 82 0.59 -2.11 -2.13
C SER A 82 1.71 -3.00 -1.60
N THR A 83 2.38 -2.56 -0.53
CA THR A 83 3.30 -3.38 0.28
C THR A 83 2.65 -4.64 0.84
N THR A 84 1.30 -4.68 0.95
CA THR A 84 0.58 -5.87 1.41
C THR A 84 0.75 -7.08 0.49
N LYS A 85 1.21 -6.89 -0.75
CA LYS A 85 1.62 -7.97 -1.66
C LYS A 85 2.86 -8.73 -1.15
N VAL A 86 3.62 -8.13 -0.22
CA VAL A 86 4.78 -8.74 0.44
C VAL A 86 5.81 -9.23 -0.60
N LEU A 87 6.23 -8.32 -1.48
CA LEU A 87 7.19 -8.59 -2.54
C LEU A 87 8.60 -8.65 -1.94
N THR A 88 8.99 -9.80 -1.40
CA THR A 88 10.28 -10.05 -0.75
C THR A 88 11.35 -10.59 -1.68
N ASP A 89 10.95 -11.05 -2.86
CA ASP A 89 11.82 -11.58 -3.90
C ASP A 89 12.01 -10.54 -5.01
N PHE A 90 13.25 -10.37 -5.46
CA PHE A 90 13.57 -9.36 -6.46
C PHE A 90 13.00 -9.67 -7.86
N THR A 91 12.77 -10.95 -8.16
CA THR A 91 12.13 -11.38 -9.40
C THR A 91 10.65 -10.97 -9.40
N LEU A 92 9.96 -11.19 -8.27
CA LEU A 92 8.57 -10.75 -8.10
C LEU A 92 8.45 -9.22 -8.17
N LEU A 93 9.40 -8.50 -7.54
CA LEU A 93 9.43 -7.04 -7.63
C LEU A 93 9.57 -6.56 -9.08
N ARG A 94 10.48 -7.15 -9.87
CA ARG A 94 10.65 -6.81 -11.29
C ARG A 94 9.41 -7.09 -12.12
N GLN A 95 8.73 -8.21 -11.87
CA GLN A 95 7.47 -8.54 -12.53
C GLN A 95 6.38 -7.50 -12.22
N GLU A 96 6.29 -7.07 -10.97
CA GLU A 96 5.33 -6.06 -10.56
C GLU A 96 5.66 -4.68 -11.15
N LEU A 97 6.94 -4.29 -11.16
CA LEU A 97 7.42 -3.04 -11.78
C LEU A 97 7.19 -2.99 -13.30
N ALA A 98 7.17 -4.15 -13.97
CA ALA A 98 6.90 -4.25 -15.40
C ALA A 98 5.41 -4.01 -15.74
N LYS A 99 4.50 -4.09 -14.77
CA LYS A 99 3.08 -3.85 -15.00
C LYS A 99 2.84 -2.37 -15.33
N PRO A 100 2.24 -2.04 -16.48
CA PRO A 100 2.07 -0.65 -16.92
C PRO A 100 1.05 0.14 -16.08
N GLN A 101 0.08 -0.55 -15.46
CA GLN A 101 -0.98 0.08 -14.68
C GLN A 101 -0.49 0.76 -13.41
N PHE A 102 0.66 0.36 -12.86
CA PHE A 102 1.17 0.95 -11.63
C PHE A 102 2.11 2.12 -11.92
N ARG A 103 1.78 3.27 -11.34
CA ARG A 103 2.67 4.43 -11.29
C ARG A 103 3.78 4.21 -10.27
N TYR A 104 3.45 3.58 -9.12
CA TYR A 104 4.40 3.23 -8.08
C TYR A 104 4.18 1.80 -7.60
N VAL A 105 5.26 1.19 -7.14
CA VAL A 105 5.26 -0.15 -6.54
C VAL A 105 6.00 -0.07 -5.21
N VAL A 106 5.33 -0.50 -4.14
CA VAL A 106 5.92 -0.53 -2.79
C VAL A 106 6.43 -1.93 -2.51
N PRO A 107 7.76 -2.18 -2.58
CA PRO A 107 8.32 -3.47 -2.21
C PRO A 107 8.12 -3.76 -0.72
N ASP A 108 8.35 -5.00 -0.32
CA ASP A 108 8.49 -5.29 1.10
C ASP A 108 9.75 -4.60 1.64
N PHE A 109 9.68 -3.99 2.82
CA PHE A 109 10.77 -3.23 3.44
C PHE A 109 12.05 -4.04 3.65
N ARG A 110 11.98 -5.38 3.61
CA ARG A 110 13.15 -6.26 3.66
C ARG A 110 14.03 -6.18 2.42
N LEU A 111 13.52 -5.60 1.31
CA LEU A 111 14.32 -5.29 0.13
C LEU A 111 15.01 -3.91 0.21
N ASN A 112 14.70 -3.07 1.22
CA ASN A 112 15.33 -1.76 1.35
C ASN A 112 16.87 -1.82 1.37
N PRO A 113 17.54 -2.78 2.07
CA PRO A 113 19.00 -2.90 2.05
C PRO A 113 19.59 -3.49 0.75
N ALA A 114 18.76 -3.96 -0.18
CA ALA A 114 19.21 -4.58 -1.43
C ALA A 114 19.62 -3.54 -2.51
N LEU A 115 20.35 -2.50 -2.11
CA LEU A 115 20.69 -1.34 -2.96
C LEU A 115 21.43 -1.75 -4.24
N GLU A 116 22.36 -2.72 -4.17
CA GLU A 116 23.10 -3.19 -5.34
C GLU A 116 22.16 -3.82 -6.39
N GLN A 117 21.20 -4.62 -5.96
CA GLN A 117 20.20 -5.19 -6.85
C GLN A 117 19.24 -4.12 -7.41
N LEU A 118 18.83 -3.16 -6.56
CA LEU A 118 17.99 -2.04 -6.99
C LEU A 118 18.69 -1.15 -8.02
N ARG A 119 19.99 -0.98 -7.92
CA ARG A 119 20.80 -0.24 -8.93
C ARG A 119 20.79 -0.88 -10.30
N THR A 120 20.56 -2.19 -10.41
CA THR A 120 20.46 -2.91 -11.69
C THR A 120 19.14 -2.72 -12.43
N LEU A 121 18.13 -2.13 -11.79
CA LEU A 121 16.84 -1.86 -12.43
C LEU A 121 17.00 -0.82 -13.54
N PRO A 122 16.26 -0.93 -14.66
CA PRO A 122 16.14 0.13 -15.64
C PRO A 122 15.64 1.44 -15.03
N PRO A 123 16.04 2.62 -15.56
CA PRO A 123 15.65 3.92 -15.01
C PRO A 123 14.14 4.09 -14.81
N GLU A 124 13.33 3.63 -15.76
CA GLU A 124 11.87 3.69 -15.73
C GLU A 124 11.27 2.82 -14.61
N GLN A 125 11.90 1.69 -14.27
CA GLN A 125 11.49 0.86 -13.15
C GLN A 125 11.93 1.45 -11.81
N LYS A 126 13.15 2.02 -11.75
CA LYS A 126 13.61 2.73 -10.54
C LYS A 126 12.67 3.87 -10.15
N ALA A 127 12.20 4.64 -11.13
CA ALA A 127 11.27 5.74 -10.92
C ALA A 127 9.91 5.31 -10.34
N LYS A 128 9.56 4.02 -10.45
CA LYS A 128 8.34 3.46 -9.87
C LYS A 128 8.51 2.95 -8.43
N VAL A 129 9.74 2.73 -7.95
CA VAL A 129 9.95 2.16 -6.60
C VAL A 129 9.64 3.20 -5.54
N GLU A 130 8.78 2.85 -4.61
CA GLU A 130 8.45 3.68 -3.44
C GLU A 130 8.74 2.90 -2.17
N PHE A 131 9.67 3.40 -1.35
CA PHE A 131 10.12 2.69 -0.15
C PHE A 131 9.30 3.02 1.10
N LEU A 132 9.04 2.01 1.92
CA LEU A 132 8.64 2.20 3.31
C LEU A 132 9.89 2.40 4.16
N CYS A 133 10.23 3.65 4.45
CA CYS A 133 11.46 4.00 5.17
C CYS A 133 11.40 3.68 6.66
N ASN A 134 10.20 3.69 7.26
CA ASN A 134 9.98 3.59 8.71
C ASN A 134 9.02 2.46 9.11
N GLU A 135 9.08 1.33 8.42
CA GLU A 135 8.22 0.20 8.72
C GLU A 135 8.49 -0.32 10.14
N CYS A 136 7.41 -0.44 10.92
CA CYS A 136 7.47 -0.86 12.31
C CYS A 136 7.43 -2.38 12.51
N CYS A 137 7.34 -3.17 11.45
CA CYS A 137 7.32 -4.62 11.51
C CYS A 137 8.72 -5.19 11.80
N TRP A 138 8.77 -6.34 12.46
CA TRP A 138 10.03 -7.03 12.68
C TRP A 138 10.66 -7.49 11.35
N PHE A 139 11.94 -7.17 11.14
CA PHE A 139 12.64 -7.48 9.88
C PHE A 139 12.70 -8.98 9.56
N GLY A 140 12.82 -9.84 10.59
CA GLY A 140 12.82 -11.30 10.44
C GLY A 140 11.43 -11.94 10.31
N CYS A 141 10.34 -11.16 10.16
CA CYS A 141 8.99 -11.70 10.11
C CYS A 141 8.73 -12.50 8.83
N THR A 142 8.34 -13.77 8.97
CA THR A 142 7.92 -14.64 7.87
C THR A 142 6.40 -14.68 7.68
N GLU A 143 5.62 -14.13 8.64
CA GLU A 143 4.17 -14.23 8.74
C GLU A 143 3.43 -12.98 8.20
N ARG A 144 4.17 -12.01 7.63
CA ARG A 144 3.60 -10.72 7.21
C ARG A 144 2.40 -10.87 6.26
N LYS A 145 2.49 -11.79 5.31
CA LYS A 145 1.39 -12.08 4.38
C LYS A 145 0.15 -12.56 5.12
N ARG A 146 0.32 -13.52 6.04
CA ARG A 146 -0.77 -14.04 6.87
C ARG A 146 -1.39 -12.95 7.76
N CYS A 147 -0.57 -12.05 8.30
CA CYS A 147 -1.05 -10.89 9.07
C CYS A 147 -1.99 -10.02 8.22
N TYR A 148 -1.62 -9.68 6.99
CA TYR A 148 -2.47 -8.91 6.08
C TYR A 148 -3.73 -9.67 5.64
N GLU A 149 -3.65 -10.97 5.43
CA GLU A 149 -4.81 -11.81 5.10
C GLU A 149 -5.81 -11.85 6.27
N THR A 150 -5.34 -11.93 7.51
CA THR A 150 -6.21 -11.88 8.70
C THR A 150 -6.95 -10.54 8.77
N VAL A 151 -6.24 -9.41 8.63
CA VAL A 151 -6.85 -8.08 8.60
C VAL A 151 -7.85 -7.97 7.42
N SER A 152 -7.52 -8.55 6.28
CA SER A 152 -8.41 -8.54 5.11
C SER A 152 -9.71 -9.28 5.38
N ARG A 153 -9.66 -10.45 6.04
CA ARG A 153 -10.85 -11.21 6.45
C ARG A 153 -11.70 -10.43 7.44
N GLN A 154 -11.08 -9.88 8.48
CA GLN A 154 -11.78 -9.05 9.46
C GLN A 154 -12.49 -7.86 8.82
N ASN A 155 -11.85 -7.19 7.86
CA ASN A 155 -12.45 -6.07 7.12
C ASN A 155 -13.63 -6.50 6.23
N LEU A 156 -13.66 -7.76 5.78
CA LEU A 156 -14.77 -8.33 5.03
C LEU A 156 -15.87 -8.91 5.94
N GLY A 157 -15.72 -8.83 7.27
CA GLY A 157 -16.67 -9.40 8.24
C GLY A 157 -16.61 -10.93 8.29
N GLU A 158 -15.55 -11.55 7.77
CA GLU A 158 -15.34 -13.00 7.84
C GLU A 158 -14.83 -13.37 9.24
N ASP A 159 -15.38 -14.44 9.81
CA ASP A 159 -14.86 -15.01 11.05
C ASP A 159 -13.50 -15.67 10.79
N CYS A 160 -12.50 -15.24 11.55
CA CYS A 160 -11.16 -15.80 11.47
C CYS A 160 -10.43 -15.68 12.82
N PRO A 161 -9.58 -16.66 13.17
CA PRO A 161 -8.75 -16.56 14.36
C PRO A 161 -7.83 -15.33 14.30
N ASP A 162 -7.65 -14.66 15.44
CA ASP A 162 -6.68 -13.57 15.56
C ASP A 162 -5.28 -14.04 15.20
N HIS A 163 -4.60 -13.24 14.38
CA HIS A 163 -3.19 -13.47 14.11
C HIS A 163 -2.34 -12.87 15.23
N ARG A 164 -1.52 -13.72 15.85
CA ARG A 164 -0.53 -13.27 16.82
C ARG A 164 0.80 -12.97 16.13
N CYS A 165 1.30 -11.76 16.37
CA CYS A 165 2.61 -11.37 15.86
C CYS A 165 3.70 -12.30 16.39
N ALA A 166 4.54 -12.83 15.48
CA ALA A 166 5.66 -13.72 15.80
C ALA A 166 6.96 -12.96 16.17
N ALA A 167 6.91 -11.61 16.24
CA ALA A 167 8.09 -10.83 16.62
C ALA A 167 8.57 -11.18 18.03
N PRO A 168 9.88 -11.18 18.28
CA PRO A 168 10.44 -11.29 19.63
C PRO A 168 9.81 -10.21 20.53
N ASP A 169 9.40 -10.60 21.74
CA ASP A 169 8.74 -9.72 22.72
C ASP A 169 7.36 -9.16 22.28
N ALA A 170 6.67 -9.86 21.37
CA ALA A 170 5.38 -9.42 20.83
C ALA A 170 4.27 -9.28 21.92
N ALA A 171 4.41 -9.91 23.08
CA ALA A 171 3.47 -9.79 24.17
C ALA A 171 3.25 -8.33 24.65
N GLY A 172 4.25 -7.45 24.47
CA GLY A 172 4.18 -6.01 24.75
C GLY A 172 4.15 -5.13 23.50
N GLY A 173 3.98 -5.73 22.31
CA GLY A 173 4.17 -5.07 21.01
C GLY A 173 5.64 -4.94 20.62
N TYR A 174 5.92 -5.00 19.31
CA TYR A 174 7.28 -4.76 18.81
C TYR A 174 7.61 -3.27 18.90
N ARG A 175 8.59 -2.92 19.72
CA ARG A 175 8.89 -1.52 20.03
C ARG A 175 9.46 -0.78 18.81
N PHE A 176 8.97 0.44 18.55
CA PHE A 176 9.45 1.30 17.47
C PHE A 176 10.97 1.54 17.53
N SER A 177 11.55 1.67 18.72
CA SER A 177 13.00 1.77 18.89
C SER A 177 13.79 0.56 18.37
N LYS A 178 13.18 -0.63 18.31
CA LYS A 178 13.78 -1.80 17.67
C LYS A 178 13.62 -1.77 16.16
N ALA A 179 12.46 -1.29 15.67
CA ALA A 179 12.22 -1.12 14.24
C ALA A 179 13.22 -0.14 13.61
N MET A 180 13.53 0.99 14.27
CA MET A 180 14.51 1.98 13.83
C MET A 180 15.95 1.44 13.69
N ARG A 181 16.27 0.31 14.33
CA ARG A 181 17.56 -0.37 14.21
C ARG A 181 17.51 -1.53 13.22
N SER A 182 16.37 -1.72 12.56
CA SER A 182 16.20 -2.76 11.54
C SER A 182 17.01 -2.41 10.30
N PRO A 183 17.60 -3.40 9.61
CA PRO A 183 18.25 -3.18 8.32
C PRO A 183 17.32 -2.62 7.24
N GLY A 184 16.02 -2.79 7.40
CA GLY A 184 15.00 -2.25 6.48
C GLY A 184 14.62 -0.79 6.75
N PHE A 185 15.11 -0.18 7.84
CA PHE A 185 14.86 1.23 8.14
C PHE A 185 15.79 2.11 7.30
N ILE A 186 15.22 3.11 6.61
CA ILE A 186 15.99 4.09 5.83
C ILE A 186 15.96 5.41 6.59
N GLY A 187 17.12 5.83 7.08
CA GLY A 187 17.32 7.12 7.75
C GLY A 187 17.79 8.22 6.79
N THR A 188 17.93 9.42 7.32
CA THR A 188 18.38 10.57 6.53
C THR A 188 19.82 10.44 6.02
N ASN A 189 20.61 9.55 6.62
CA ASN A 189 22.00 9.29 6.21
C ASN A 189 22.11 8.25 5.08
N ASP A 190 20.99 7.63 4.71
CA ASP A 190 20.94 6.56 3.69
C ASP A 190 20.46 7.08 2.32
N ILE A 191 20.12 8.38 2.26
CA ILE A 191 19.54 9.05 1.07
C ILE A 191 20.60 9.90 0.38
#